data_b4a46572e7b21b3349585ab4e66ffe5a
#
_entry.id   b4a46572e7b21b3349585ab4e66ffe5a
#
_cell.length_a   1.000
_cell.length_b   1.000
_cell.length_c   1.000
_cell.angle_alpha   90.00
_cell.angle_beta   90.00
_cell.angle_gamma   90.00
#
_symmetry.space_group_name_H-M   'P 1'
#
loop_
_entity.id
_entity.type
_entity.pdbx_description
1 polymer ?
#
loop_
_entity_poly.entity_id
_entity_poly.type
_entity_poly.pdbx_seq_one_letter_code
_entity_poly.pdbx_strand_id
1 'polypeptide(L)'
;MNIPLNDNLDPDDWDQFAEYLAEFTSEEVNELARSIKQDVWQPVGDELKEVFETESVPMDGTDLNEVVNIYRETIRPYRNGNTHPRFFGWVQGTGNMPSLLADIAVSALNSNCGGRDHGAIYVERMVIDWCKSIFDFPDTTGGLLTSGTSNSTLLALQVGMFKKLGIDHKNKGFFNVCTPLRCYASVEGHSSIIKAIQTCGIGSDNLIVIPTDDDNRIFPEILKQRIQEDIAAGYIPFMVIANAGTVNTGAFDDFEAVRDICDEFDCWMHIDGAFGAWMKIADQPYQQLTQNMSMADSIAFDFHKLMYVQYDCGALLIRDGAFQQQVFSIRPNYLATHGKALAGGDPWFCDYGLELSRSFRALKVWFTFKTYGIEKLGKAVTENCRLAAYLGKLIKKSEHFMLSNPPVSNILTFKLSHHSSIDFNNQTCEEIVTRLQLDGEAVFSLTRSGEYLVIRASITNHRTRQSDIDFVMQRLNQLASEYIDEV
;
A
#
# COMPACT_ATOMS: atom_id res chain seq x y z
N MET A 1 -36.20 -11.24 6.96
CA MET A 1 -36.22 -12.38 7.91
C MET A 1 -35.78 -11.81 9.26
N ASN A 2 -36.53 -12.01 10.34
CA ASN A 2 -36.11 -11.52 11.66
C ASN A 2 -35.10 -12.51 12.24
N ILE A 3 -33.91 -12.04 12.64
CA ILE A 3 -32.82 -12.84 13.22
C ILE A 3 -32.70 -12.44 14.70
N PRO A 4 -33.42 -13.09 15.61
CA PRO A 4 -33.24 -12.80 17.02
C PRO A 4 -31.88 -13.24 17.49
N LEU A 5 -31.18 -12.34 18.22
CA LEU A 5 -29.95 -12.63 18.92
C LEU A 5 -30.28 -12.86 20.40
N ASN A 6 -29.69 -13.89 20.98
CA ASN A 6 -29.91 -14.22 22.38
C ASN A 6 -29.01 -13.39 23.33
N ASP A 7 -29.23 -13.55 24.63
CA ASP A 7 -28.47 -12.83 25.67
C ASP A 7 -26.95 -13.13 25.66
N ASN A 8 -26.53 -14.20 24.99
CA ASN A 8 -25.11 -14.56 24.81
C ASN A 8 -24.49 -13.93 23.54
N LEU A 9 -25.21 -13.06 22.84
CA LEU A 9 -24.79 -12.38 21.59
C LEU A 9 -24.69 -13.30 20.36
N ASP A 10 -25.24 -14.51 20.46
CA ASP A 10 -25.31 -15.49 19.36
C ASP A 10 -26.71 -15.53 18.74
N PRO A 11 -26.90 -16.03 17.50
CA PRO A 11 -28.24 -16.27 16.97
C PRO A 11 -28.92 -17.41 17.72
N ASP A 12 -30.23 -17.31 17.93
CA ASP A 12 -31.03 -18.41 18.49
C ASP A 12 -31.08 -19.60 17.55
N ASP A 13 -31.02 -19.37 16.25
CA ASP A 13 -31.05 -20.38 15.20
C ASP A 13 -29.86 -20.13 14.22
N TRP A 14 -28.85 -21.01 14.31
CA TRP A 14 -27.64 -20.96 13.45
C TRP A 14 -27.93 -21.25 11.99
N ASP A 15 -28.90 -22.13 11.68
CA ASP A 15 -29.23 -22.47 10.30
C ASP A 15 -29.92 -21.26 9.63
N GLN A 16 -30.84 -20.62 10.35
CA GLN A 16 -31.49 -19.39 9.89
C GLN A 16 -30.45 -18.25 9.67
N PHE A 17 -29.51 -18.10 10.59
CA PHE A 17 -28.44 -17.09 10.44
C PHE A 17 -27.54 -17.40 9.24
N ALA A 18 -27.21 -18.66 9.00
CA ALA A 18 -26.41 -19.07 7.85
C ALA A 18 -27.12 -18.75 6.51
N GLU A 19 -28.43 -18.97 6.43
CA GLU A 19 -29.23 -18.59 5.27
C GLU A 19 -29.21 -17.06 5.06
N TYR A 20 -29.40 -16.29 6.12
CA TYR A 20 -29.34 -14.83 6.07
C TYR A 20 -27.98 -14.31 5.61
N LEU A 21 -26.90 -14.86 6.16
CA LEU A 21 -25.52 -14.52 5.75
C LEU A 21 -25.27 -14.84 4.27
N ALA A 22 -25.80 -15.96 3.77
CA ALA A 22 -25.70 -16.34 2.37
C ALA A 22 -26.44 -15.33 1.46
N GLU A 23 -27.66 -14.93 1.84
CA GLU A 23 -28.42 -13.91 1.13
C GLU A 23 -27.70 -12.57 1.12
N PHE A 24 -27.24 -12.08 2.28
CA PHE A 24 -26.49 -10.83 2.42
C PHE A 24 -25.21 -10.86 1.57
N THR A 25 -24.43 -11.94 1.64
CA THR A 25 -23.20 -12.08 0.85
C THR A 25 -23.50 -12.08 -0.66
N SER A 26 -24.55 -12.78 -1.09
CA SER A 26 -24.98 -12.77 -2.48
C SER A 26 -25.37 -11.38 -2.96
N GLU A 27 -26.09 -10.62 -2.13
CA GLU A 27 -26.44 -9.23 -2.41
C GLU A 27 -25.21 -8.34 -2.58
N GLU A 28 -24.23 -8.41 -1.66
CA GLU A 28 -23.01 -7.60 -1.72
C GLU A 28 -22.15 -7.93 -2.95
N VAL A 29 -22.06 -9.20 -3.35
CA VAL A 29 -21.37 -9.60 -4.60
C VAL A 29 -22.09 -9.06 -5.83
N ASN A 30 -23.43 -9.13 -5.84
CA ASN A 30 -24.23 -8.57 -6.93
C ASN A 30 -24.13 -7.04 -6.99
N GLU A 31 -24.09 -6.37 -5.82
CA GLU A 31 -23.87 -4.93 -5.76
C GLU A 31 -22.50 -4.54 -6.28
N LEU A 32 -21.45 -5.25 -5.90
CA LEU A 32 -20.11 -5.04 -6.48
C LEU A 32 -20.14 -5.19 -8.01
N ALA A 33 -20.79 -6.24 -8.54
CA ALA A 33 -20.88 -6.48 -9.97
C ALA A 33 -21.66 -5.39 -10.72
N ARG A 34 -22.62 -4.72 -10.05
CA ARG A 34 -23.33 -3.55 -10.57
C ARG A 34 -22.48 -2.29 -10.49
N SER A 35 -21.92 -2.04 -9.31
CA SER A 35 -21.20 -0.80 -8.99
C SER A 35 -19.99 -0.53 -9.89
N ILE A 36 -19.30 -1.57 -10.36
CA ILE A 36 -18.18 -1.43 -11.32
C ILE A 36 -18.60 -0.96 -12.72
N LYS A 37 -19.90 -0.79 -12.97
CA LYS A 37 -20.49 -0.33 -14.24
C LYS A 37 -21.28 0.98 -14.10
N GLN A 38 -21.38 1.51 -12.90
CA GLN A 38 -22.11 2.75 -12.57
C GLN A 38 -21.12 3.90 -12.36
N ASP A 39 -21.53 4.92 -11.60
CA ASP A 39 -20.65 6.01 -11.21
C ASP A 39 -19.51 5.51 -10.34
N VAL A 40 -18.32 6.04 -10.60
CA VAL A 40 -17.12 5.65 -9.84
C VAL A 40 -17.25 6.04 -8.38
N TRP A 41 -17.76 7.25 -8.15
CA TRP A 41 -17.90 7.87 -6.84
C TRP A 41 -19.04 8.87 -6.85
N GLN A 42 -19.63 9.12 -5.68
CA GLN A 42 -20.60 10.19 -5.46
C GLN A 42 -20.36 10.84 -4.09
N PRO A 43 -20.63 12.16 -3.95
CA PRO A 43 -20.47 12.84 -2.68
C PRO A 43 -21.54 12.40 -1.67
N VAL A 44 -21.16 12.34 -0.39
CA VAL A 44 -22.12 12.21 0.72
C VAL A 44 -22.86 13.52 0.88
N GLY A 45 -24.18 13.49 0.90
CA GLY A 45 -25.02 14.69 1.12
C GLY A 45 -24.84 15.26 2.53
N ASP A 46 -25.02 16.58 2.68
CA ASP A 46 -24.75 17.27 3.95
C ASP A 46 -25.69 16.81 5.08
N GLU A 47 -26.95 16.52 4.77
CA GLU A 47 -27.90 15.96 5.74
C GLU A 47 -27.43 14.61 6.32
N LEU A 48 -26.87 13.75 5.47
CA LEU A 48 -26.35 12.46 5.91
C LEU A 48 -25.03 12.60 6.69
N LYS A 49 -24.17 13.57 6.33
CA LYS A 49 -22.98 13.88 7.12
C LYS A 49 -23.37 14.33 8.53
N GLU A 50 -24.40 15.19 8.65
CA GLU A 50 -24.90 15.64 9.95
C GLU A 50 -25.41 14.47 10.80
N VAL A 51 -26.09 13.49 10.20
CA VAL A 51 -26.51 12.27 10.92
C VAL A 51 -25.29 11.53 11.49
N PHE A 52 -24.25 11.28 10.69
CA PHE A 52 -23.04 10.57 11.16
C PHE A 52 -22.27 11.35 12.24
N GLU A 53 -22.27 12.68 12.18
CA GLU A 53 -21.53 13.54 13.12
C GLU A 53 -22.28 13.75 14.44
N THR A 54 -23.62 13.62 14.45
CA THR A 54 -24.45 13.93 15.62
C THR A 54 -25.04 12.69 16.29
N GLU A 55 -24.96 11.52 15.67
CA GLU A 55 -25.49 10.29 16.24
C GLU A 55 -24.77 9.93 17.54
N SER A 56 -25.55 9.74 18.61
CA SER A 56 -25.02 9.35 19.90
C SER A 56 -24.80 7.84 20.00
N VAL A 57 -23.99 7.41 20.97
CA VAL A 57 -23.83 5.97 21.26
C VAL A 57 -25.17 5.33 21.55
N PRO A 58 -25.56 4.28 20.80
CA PRO A 58 -26.83 3.59 21.04
C PRO A 58 -26.80 2.88 22.41
N MET A 59 -27.73 3.24 23.28
CA MET A 59 -27.90 2.62 24.60
C MET A 59 -28.73 1.35 24.53
N ASP A 60 -29.66 1.28 23.57
CA ASP A 60 -30.46 0.12 23.27
C ASP A 60 -30.13 -0.44 21.90
N GLY A 61 -30.24 -1.76 21.73
CA GLY A 61 -29.97 -2.43 20.46
C GLY A 61 -31.05 -2.16 19.43
N THR A 62 -30.67 -2.21 18.17
CA THR A 62 -31.54 -2.13 17.00
C THR A 62 -31.64 -3.52 16.33
N ASP A 63 -32.80 -3.87 15.77
CA ASP A 63 -32.96 -5.13 15.03
C ASP A 63 -31.90 -5.24 13.89
N LEU A 64 -31.34 -6.43 13.72
CA LEU A 64 -30.23 -6.63 12.74
C LEU A 64 -30.65 -6.27 11.30
N ASN A 65 -31.91 -6.54 10.91
CA ASN A 65 -32.39 -6.17 9.58
C ASN A 65 -32.48 -4.65 9.42
N GLU A 66 -32.85 -3.93 10.46
CA GLU A 66 -32.90 -2.47 10.45
C GLU A 66 -31.46 -1.90 10.32
N VAL A 67 -30.49 -2.45 11.06
CA VAL A 67 -29.07 -2.08 10.92
C VAL A 67 -28.57 -2.33 9.51
N VAL A 68 -28.90 -3.49 8.92
CA VAL A 68 -28.53 -3.82 7.54
C VAL A 68 -29.22 -2.88 6.53
N ASN A 69 -30.46 -2.46 6.78
CA ASN A 69 -31.14 -1.49 5.91
C ASN A 69 -30.50 -0.10 6.02
N ILE A 70 -30.15 0.36 7.22
CA ILE A 70 -29.38 1.61 7.42
C ILE A 70 -28.08 1.53 6.63
N TYR A 71 -27.30 0.45 6.75
CA TYR A 71 -26.09 0.25 5.97
C TYR A 71 -26.33 0.36 4.45
N ARG A 72 -27.39 -0.30 3.94
CA ARG A 72 -27.74 -0.30 2.51
C ARG A 72 -28.08 1.09 1.98
N GLU A 73 -28.71 1.91 2.79
CA GLU A 73 -29.23 3.23 2.38
C GLU A 73 -28.21 4.34 2.62
N THR A 74 -27.42 4.25 3.70
CA THR A 74 -26.61 5.38 4.18
C THR A 74 -25.10 5.19 4.04
N ILE A 75 -24.59 3.95 3.98
CA ILE A 75 -23.15 3.67 3.91
C ILE A 75 -22.74 3.11 2.55
N ARG A 76 -23.38 2.02 2.12
CA ARG A 76 -23.03 1.28 0.90
C ARG A 76 -23.00 2.13 -0.38
N PRO A 77 -23.90 3.09 -0.62
CA PRO A 77 -23.89 3.90 -1.83
C PRO A 77 -22.67 4.84 -1.93
N TYR A 78 -22.14 5.27 -0.80
CA TYR A 78 -21.06 6.27 -0.69
C TYR A 78 -19.68 5.62 -0.56
N ARG A 79 -19.43 4.58 -1.34
CA ARG A 79 -18.16 3.84 -1.39
C ARG A 79 -17.02 4.71 -1.93
N ASN A 80 -15.80 4.37 -1.57
CA ASN A 80 -14.57 5.05 -2.06
C ASN A 80 -14.39 4.97 -3.59
N GLY A 81 -14.95 3.96 -4.26
CA GLY A 81 -14.87 3.79 -5.71
C GLY A 81 -13.65 3.03 -6.23
N ASN A 82 -12.68 2.65 -5.40
CA ASN A 82 -11.45 1.98 -5.81
C ASN A 82 -11.64 0.60 -6.47
N THR A 83 -12.82 0.01 -6.37
CA THR A 83 -13.17 -1.22 -7.10
C THR A 83 -13.54 -0.99 -8.56
N HIS A 84 -13.88 0.24 -8.95
CA HIS A 84 -14.33 0.62 -10.28
C HIS A 84 -13.16 0.68 -11.28
N PRO A 85 -13.29 0.18 -12.53
CA PRO A 85 -12.20 0.16 -13.52
C PRO A 85 -11.66 1.53 -13.94
N ARG A 86 -12.39 2.61 -13.73
CA ARG A 86 -11.99 4.00 -14.02
C ARG A 86 -11.53 4.78 -12.78
N PHE A 87 -11.13 4.08 -11.72
CA PHE A 87 -10.50 4.68 -10.56
C PHE A 87 -8.98 4.68 -10.74
N PHE A 88 -8.39 5.83 -11.03
CA PHE A 88 -6.96 6.04 -11.27
C PHE A 88 -6.30 6.93 -10.20
N GLY A 89 -7.03 7.28 -9.16
CA GLY A 89 -6.54 8.08 -8.04
C GLY A 89 -5.62 7.27 -7.11
N TRP A 90 -4.58 7.92 -6.61
CA TRP A 90 -3.63 7.35 -5.65
C TRP A 90 -3.06 5.98 -6.09
N VAL A 91 -2.66 5.13 -5.15
CA VAL A 91 -2.31 3.72 -5.40
C VAL A 91 -3.16 2.88 -4.47
N GLN A 92 -4.37 2.56 -4.91
CA GLN A 92 -5.35 1.79 -4.14
C GLN A 92 -5.68 0.47 -4.84
N GLY A 93 -5.72 -0.60 -4.06
CA GLY A 93 -6.09 -1.91 -4.55
C GLY A 93 -7.61 -2.08 -4.67
N THR A 94 -8.01 -3.10 -5.42
CA THR A 94 -9.39 -3.29 -5.87
C THR A 94 -10.10 -4.47 -5.24
N GLY A 95 -9.36 -5.31 -4.52
CA GLY A 95 -9.86 -6.59 -4.05
C GLY A 95 -10.14 -7.61 -5.17
N ASN A 96 -9.96 -8.89 -4.87
CA ASN A 96 -10.31 -10.00 -5.76
C ASN A 96 -11.28 -10.97 -5.07
N MET A 97 -11.97 -11.81 -5.84
CA MET A 97 -13.03 -12.67 -5.28
C MET A 97 -12.52 -13.79 -4.36
N PRO A 98 -11.43 -14.53 -4.66
CA PRO A 98 -10.85 -15.48 -3.71
C PRO A 98 -10.47 -14.86 -2.36
N SER A 99 -9.93 -13.65 -2.36
CA SER A 99 -9.58 -12.93 -1.14
C SER A 99 -10.82 -12.45 -0.36
N LEU A 100 -11.91 -12.05 -1.05
CA LEU A 100 -13.21 -11.77 -0.40
C LEU A 100 -13.74 -13.02 0.33
N LEU A 101 -13.70 -14.18 -0.35
CA LEU A 101 -14.12 -15.44 0.26
C LEU A 101 -13.25 -15.80 1.48
N ALA A 102 -11.94 -15.52 1.39
CA ALA A 102 -11.03 -15.71 2.52
C ALA A 102 -11.37 -14.79 3.71
N ASP A 103 -11.80 -13.53 3.48
CA ASP A 103 -12.19 -12.61 4.56
C ASP A 103 -13.41 -13.11 5.33
N ILE A 104 -14.39 -13.71 4.66
CA ILE A 104 -15.52 -14.38 5.34
C ILE A 104 -14.99 -15.48 6.27
N ALA A 105 -14.08 -16.31 5.78
CA ALA A 105 -13.48 -17.38 6.59
C ALA A 105 -12.60 -16.83 7.74
N VAL A 106 -11.85 -15.73 7.51
CA VAL A 106 -11.07 -15.03 8.55
C VAL A 106 -11.98 -14.54 9.66
N SER A 107 -13.12 -13.92 9.32
CA SER A 107 -14.09 -13.41 10.29
C SER A 107 -14.73 -14.55 11.09
N ALA A 108 -15.10 -15.66 10.45
CA ALA A 108 -15.66 -16.81 11.12
C ALA A 108 -14.67 -17.53 12.05
N LEU A 109 -13.39 -17.67 11.62
CA LEU A 109 -12.34 -18.29 12.42
C LEU A 109 -11.88 -17.42 13.58
N ASN A 110 -11.89 -16.11 13.40
CA ASN A 110 -11.45 -15.07 14.35
C ASN A 110 -10.15 -15.41 15.10
N SER A 111 -9.17 -15.98 14.39
CA SER A 111 -7.93 -16.48 14.97
C SER A 111 -6.94 -15.35 15.25
N ASN A 112 -6.36 -15.34 16.46
CA ASN A 112 -5.23 -14.46 16.77
C ASN A 112 -3.92 -15.04 16.24
N CYS A 113 -3.33 -14.40 15.23
CA CYS A 113 -2.10 -14.82 14.56
C CYS A 113 -0.81 -14.23 15.19
N GLY A 114 -0.84 -13.81 16.45
CA GLY A 114 0.36 -13.38 17.17
C GLY A 114 1.31 -14.52 17.51
N GLY A 115 0.80 -15.73 17.66
CA GLY A 115 1.56 -16.94 17.98
C GLY A 115 0.63 -18.11 18.28
N ARG A 116 1.16 -19.17 18.88
CA ARG A 116 0.47 -20.43 19.19
C ARG A 116 0.58 -21.46 18.06
N ASP A 117 0.22 -22.70 18.36
CA ASP A 117 0.27 -23.81 17.41
C ASP A 117 -1.11 -24.06 16.79
N HIS A 118 -1.40 -23.36 15.69
CA HIS A 118 -2.62 -23.53 14.92
C HIS A 118 -2.40 -23.20 13.43
N GLY A 119 -3.31 -23.67 12.57
CA GLY A 119 -3.17 -23.62 11.12
C GLY A 119 -2.81 -22.25 10.52
N ALA A 120 -3.35 -21.16 11.09
CA ALA A 120 -3.11 -19.81 10.57
C ALA A 120 -1.63 -19.39 10.64
N ILE A 121 -0.89 -19.82 11.66
CA ILE A 121 0.55 -19.53 11.81
C ILE A 121 1.35 -20.20 10.69
N TYR A 122 1.04 -21.44 10.35
CA TYR A 122 1.72 -22.15 9.26
C TYR A 122 1.39 -21.56 7.88
N VAL A 123 0.17 -21.07 7.68
CA VAL A 123 -0.18 -20.37 6.44
C VAL A 123 0.59 -19.06 6.32
N GLU A 124 0.76 -18.27 7.39
CA GLU A 124 1.56 -17.04 7.33
C GLU A 124 3.02 -17.35 7.04
N ARG A 125 3.62 -18.38 7.68
CA ARG A 125 4.99 -18.84 7.36
C ARG A 125 5.13 -19.21 5.89
N MET A 126 4.20 -19.99 5.37
CA MET A 126 4.19 -20.39 3.95
C MET A 126 4.14 -19.18 3.04
N VAL A 127 3.30 -18.19 3.32
CA VAL A 127 3.20 -16.94 2.53
C VAL A 127 4.50 -16.16 2.59
N ILE A 128 5.14 -16.03 3.75
CA ILE A 128 6.44 -15.38 3.89
C ILE A 128 7.52 -16.13 3.10
N ASP A 129 7.56 -17.46 3.16
CA ASP A 129 8.53 -18.26 2.39
C ASP A 129 8.32 -18.14 0.88
N TRP A 130 7.07 -18.06 0.41
CA TRP A 130 6.78 -17.74 -0.97
C TRP A 130 7.31 -16.35 -1.37
N CYS A 131 7.16 -15.34 -0.50
CA CYS A 131 7.69 -14.00 -0.77
C CYS A 131 9.23 -13.99 -0.81
N LYS A 132 9.91 -14.72 0.09
CA LYS A 132 11.37 -14.89 0.01
C LYS A 132 11.78 -15.44 -1.35
N SER A 133 11.10 -16.49 -1.82
CA SER A 133 11.38 -17.09 -3.13
C SER A 133 11.09 -16.15 -4.30
N ILE A 134 9.99 -15.38 -4.25
CA ILE A 134 9.62 -14.43 -5.31
C ILE A 134 10.64 -13.28 -5.40
N PHE A 135 11.10 -12.76 -4.26
CA PHE A 135 12.00 -11.62 -4.20
C PHE A 135 13.48 -11.99 -4.11
N ASP A 136 13.83 -13.27 -4.24
CA ASP A 136 15.20 -13.81 -4.16
C ASP A 136 15.92 -13.46 -2.85
N PHE A 137 15.18 -13.46 -1.74
CA PHE A 137 15.75 -13.28 -0.40
C PHE A 137 16.21 -14.64 0.17
N PRO A 138 17.30 -14.67 0.99
CA PRO A 138 17.84 -15.91 1.53
C PRO A 138 16.91 -16.55 2.57
N ASP A 139 17.10 -17.84 2.84
CA ASP A 139 16.29 -18.62 3.82
C ASP A 139 16.40 -18.04 5.25
N THR A 140 17.52 -17.39 5.59
CA THR A 140 17.74 -16.71 6.88
C THR A 140 16.85 -15.49 7.10
N THR A 141 16.14 -15.04 6.07
CA THR A 141 15.28 -13.88 6.12
C THR A 141 14.10 -14.10 7.06
N GLY A 142 13.89 -13.14 7.95
CA GLY A 142 12.66 -13.02 8.73
C GLY A 142 11.58 -12.26 7.96
N GLY A 143 10.36 -12.34 8.46
CA GLY A 143 9.27 -11.58 7.87
C GLY A 143 7.97 -11.76 8.62
N LEU A 144 7.05 -10.84 8.39
CA LEU A 144 5.68 -10.92 8.91
C LEU A 144 4.73 -10.12 8.00
N LEU A 145 3.46 -10.48 8.07
CA LEU A 145 2.41 -9.68 7.47
C LEU A 145 2.04 -8.50 8.39
N THR A 146 1.82 -7.35 7.80
CA THR A 146 1.51 -6.09 8.48
C THR A 146 0.21 -5.49 7.93
N SER A 147 -0.27 -4.41 8.54
CA SER A 147 -1.37 -3.62 8.00
C SER A 147 -1.01 -2.88 6.69
N GLY A 148 0.27 -2.71 6.41
CA GLY A 148 0.77 -2.04 5.20
C GLY A 148 2.20 -1.56 5.33
N THR A 149 2.75 -1.11 4.21
CA THR A 149 4.13 -0.64 4.08
C THR A 149 4.49 0.44 5.10
N SER A 150 3.56 1.31 5.51
CA SER A 150 3.83 2.33 6.55
C SER A 150 4.26 1.71 7.87
N ASN A 151 3.59 0.62 8.31
CA ASN A 151 3.98 -0.14 9.50
C ASN A 151 5.27 -0.92 9.25
N SER A 152 5.41 -1.53 8.08
CA SER A 152 6.61 -2.27 7.68
C SER A 152 7.87 -1.39 7.70
N THR A 153 7.80 -0.16 7.17
CA THR A 153 8.91 0.81 7.18
C THR A 153 9.28 1.22 8.62
N LEU A 154 8.28 1.43 9.49
CA LEU A 154 8.52 1.70 10.91
C LEU A 154 9.33 0.56 11.57
N LEU A 155 8.93 -0.68 11.35
CA LEU A 155 9.63 -1.86 11.87
C LEU A 155 11.06 -1.99 11.31
N ALA A 156 11.23 -1.74 9.99
CA ALA A 156 12.55 -1.77 9.35
C ALA A 156 13.48 -0.69 9.92
N LEU A 157 12.97 0.52 10.16
CA LEU A 157 13.73 1.60 10.81
C LEU A 157 14.21 1.19 12.21
N GLN A 158 13.34 0.58 13.02
CA GLN A 158 13.73 0.10 14.35
C GLN A 158 14.84 -0.95 14.26
N VAL A 159 14.74 -1.92 13.34
CA VAL A 159 15.79 -2.94 13.17
C VAL A 159 17.10 -2.30 12.70
N GLY A 160 17.06 -1.40 11.71
CA GLY A 160 18.24 -0.67 11.22
C GLY A 160 18.91 0.17 12.30
N MET A 161 18.13 0.86 13.14
CA MET A 161 18.65 1.64 14.28
C MET A 161 19.40 0.74 15.28
N PHE A 162 18.79 -0.37 15.70
CA PHE A 162 19.45 -1.29 16.65
C PHE A 162 20.65 -2.01 16.02
N LYS A 163 20.62 -2.25 14.71
CA LYS A 163 21.78 -2.79 13.98
C LYS A 163 22.95 -1.83 14.03
N LYS A 164 22.71 -0.53 13.84
CA LYS A 164 23.73 0.52 13.84
C LYS A 164 24.25 0.85 15.23
N LEU A 165 23.35 0.99 16.21
CA LEU A 165 23.71 1.45 17.56
C LEU A 165 24.05 0.31 18.53
N GLY A 166 23.63 -0.92 18.19
CA GLY A 166 23.72 -2.09 19.06
C GLY A 166 22.43 -2.39 19.80
N ILE A 167 22.16 -3.67 20.00
CA ILE A 167 20.91 -4.17 20.61
C ILE A 167 20.71 -3.72 22.07
N ASP A 168 21.77 -3.37 22.78
CA ASP A 168 21.70 -2.88 24.16
C ASP A 168 20.84 -1.62 24.31
N HIS A 169 20.71 -0.83 23.25
CA HIS A 169 19.85 0.35 23.22
C HIS A 169 18.36 0.02 23.37
N LYS A 170 17.97 -1.24 23.15
CA LYS A 170 16.62 -1.73 23.46
C LYS A 170 16.24 -1.47 24.94
N ASN A 171 17.21 -1.60 25.86
CA ASN A 171 17.00 -1.41 27.29
C ASN A 171 17.41 -0.01 27.77
N LYS A 172 18.44 0.58 27.17
CA LYS A 172 19.01 1.86 27.59
C LYS A 172 18.32 3.09 26.97
N GLY A 173 17.54 2.89 25.89
CA GLY A 173 16.98 3.97 25.09
C GLY A 173 18.06 4.78 24.35
N PHE A 174 17.66 5.93 23.79
CA PHE A 174 18.53 6.77 22.97
C PHE A 174 19.00 8.06 23.64
N PHE A 175 18.59 8.32 24.89
CA PHE A 175 18.98 9.57 25.60
C PHE A 175 20.48 9.75 25.78
N ASN A 176 21.26 8.67 25.72
CA ASN A 176 22.70 8.71 25.85
C ASN A 176 23.44 8.67 24.50
N VAL A 177 22.71 8.69 23.38
CA VAL A 177 23.28 8.80 22.03
C VAL A 177 23.48 10.28 21.74
N CYS A 178 24.71 10.76 21.97
CA CYS A 178 25.05 12.18 21.81
C CYS A 178 25.09 12.62 20.32
N THR A 179 25.11 11.68 19.40
CA THR A 179 25.25 11.95 17.96
C THR A 179 23.95 11.53 17.26
N PRO A 180 23.26 12.45 16.56
CA PRO A 180 22.04 12.12 15.86
C PRO A 180 22.26 11.12 14.71
N LEU A 181 21.33 10.17 14.57
CA LEU A 181 21.23 9.27 13.43
C LEU A 181 20.74 10.02 12.19
N ARG A 182 21.24 9.68 11.00
CA ARG A 182 20.79 10.21 9.73
C ARG A 182 20.20 9.11 8.85
N CYS A 183 18.99 9.36 8.35
CA CYS A 183 18.32 8.54 7.34
C CYS A 183 18.22 9.33 6.03
N TYR A 184 18.32 8.65 4.90
CA TYR A 184 18.33 9.28 3.57
C TYR A 184 17.19 8.68 2.74
N ALA A 185 16.44 9.53 2.06
CA ALA A 185 15.40 9.13 1.10
C ALA A 185 15.30 10.15 -0.03
N SER A 186 14.77 9.72 -1.16
CA SER A 186 14.47 10.62 -2.29
C SER A 186 13.37 11.63 -1.93
N VAL A 187 13.38 12.80 -2.57
CA VAL A 187 12.28 13.77 -2.55
C VAL A 187 10.96 13.15 -3.02
N GLU A 188 11.00 12.10 -3.82
CA GLU A 188 9.85 11.33 -4.28
C GLU A 188 9.41 10.23 -3.27
N GLY A 189 10.06 10.15 -2.11
CA GLY A 189 9.70 9.20 -1.04
C GLY A 189 8.30 9.44 -0.48
N HIS A 190 7.62 8.37 -0.09
CA HIS A 190 6.27 8.45 0.47
C HIS A 190 6.27 9.12 1.85
N SER A 191 5.22 9.90 2.17
CA SER A 191 5.08 10.63 3.45
C SER A 191 5.10 9.74 4.70
N SER A 192 4.84 8.43 4.56
CA SER A 192 4.95 7.47 5.66
C SER A 192 6.37 7.38 6.23
N ILE A 193 7.41 7.67 5.42
CA ILE A 193 8.80 7.68 5.86
C ILE A 193 9.00 8.75 6.95
N ILE A 194 8.49 9.96 6.73
CA ILE A 194 8.56 11.06 7.72
C ILE A 194 7.86 10.65 9.02
N LYS A 195 6.66 10.07 8.91
CA LYS A 195 5.90 9.60 10.08
C LYS A 195 6.66 8.51 10.85
N ALA A 196 7.28 7.57 10.15
CA ALA A 196 8.05 6.50 10.77
C ALA A 196 9.30 7.04 11.49
N ILE A 197 10.04 7.97 10.87
CA ILE A 197 11.19 8.67 11.46
C ILE A 197 10.80 9.42 12.74
N GLN A 198 9.67 10.16 12.72
CA GLN A 198 9.15 10.86 13.88
C GLN A 198 8.73 9.89 14.99
N THR A 199 8.03 8.81 14.63
CA THR A 199 7.56 7.79 15.57
C THR A 199 8.73 7.06 16.25
N CYS A 200 9.83 6.81 15.52
CA CYS A 200 11.07 6.25 16.09
C CYS A 200 11.84 7.21 16.98
N GLY A 201 11.42 8.47 17.11
CA GLY A 201 12.11 9.48 17.93
C GLY A 201 13.41 9.98 17.31
N ILE A 202 13.64 9.76 16.01
CA ILE A 202 14.81 10.28 15.28
C ILE A 202 14.64 11.78 15.00
N GLY A 203 13.41 12.21 14.73
CA GLY A 203 13.08 13.58 14.34
C GLY A 203 13.22 13.83 12.84
N SER A 204 12.28 14.56 12.25
CA SER A 204 12.20 14.82 10.79
C SER A 204 13.41 15.56 10.24
N ASP A 205 14.08 16.39 11.03
CA ASP A 205 15.31 17.12 10.62
C ASP A 205 16.49 16.18 10.35
N ASN A 206 16.39 14.93 10.78
CA ASN A 206 17.38 13.87 10.55
C ASN A 206 17.03 12.98 9.37
N LEU A 207 15.92 13.21 8.67
CA LEU A 207 15.64 12.67 7.35
C LEU A 207 16.26 13.60 6.29
N ILE A 208 17.33 13.17 5.66
CA ILE A 208 18.00 13.90 4.61
C ILE A 208 17.31 13.58 3.29
N VAL A 209 16.67 14.59 2.72
CA VAL A 209 15.97 14.47 1.45
C VAL A 209 16.96 14.68 0.30
N ILE A 210 17.11 13.67 -0.55
CA ILE A 210 18.01 13.67 -1.71
C ILE A 210 17.20 14.03 -2.96
N PRO A 211 17.68 14.96 -3.81
CA PRO A 211 17.05 15.24 -5.08
C PRO A 211 17.09 14.02 -6.01
N THR A 212 16.24 14.05 -7.03
CA THR A 212 16.20 13.03 -8.07
C THR A 212 16.93 13.45 -9.32
N ASP A 213 17.34 12.45 -10.12
CA ASP A 213 17.78 12.64 -11.50
C ASP A 213 16.59 12.96 -12.45
N ASP A 214 16.89 13.09 -13.74
CA ASP A 214 15.89 13.37 -14.78
C ASP A 214 14.84 12.24 -14.96
N ASP A 215 15.16 11.02 -14.48
CA ASP A 215 14.27 9.86 -14.48
C ASP A 215 13.48 9.72 -13.15
N ASN A 216 13.53 10.72 -12.27
CA ASN A 216 12.91 10.76 -10.95
C ASN A 216 13.41 9.68 -9.98
N ARG A 217 14.65 9.21 -10.14
CA ARG A 217 15.33 8.27 -9.25
C ARG A 217 16.22 9.04 -8.27
N ILE A 218 16.43 8.48 -7.08
CA ILE A 218 17.39 9.06 -6.14
C ILE A 218 18.75 9.27 -6.85
N PHE A 219 19.36 10.44 -6.68
CA PHE A 219 20.61 10.79 -7.35
C PHE A 219 21.81 10.22 -6.57
N PRO A 220 22.47 9.12 -7.04
CA PRO A 220 23.45 8.40 -6.23
C PRO A 220 24.66 9.27 -5.84
N GLU A 221 25.15 10.12 -6.74
CA GLU A 221 26.31 10.97 -6.48
C GLU A 221 26.01 12.01 -5.37
N ILE A 222 24.81 12.58 -5.38
CA ILE A 222 24.37 13.51 -4.34
C ILE A 222 24.15 12.79 -3.02
N LEU A 223 23.54 11.58 -3.06
CA LEU A 223 23.39 10.73 -1.88
C LEU A 223 24.76 10.47 -1.21
N LYS A 224 25.74 10.03 -2.00
CA LYS A 224 27.10 9.78 -1.52
C LYS A 224 27.75 11.03 -0.91
N GLN A 225 27.66 12.16 -1.59
CA GLN A 225 28.20 13.44 -1.12
C GLN A 225 27.55 13.83 0.24
N ARG A 226 26.23 13.75 0.36
CA ARG A 226 25.51 14.11 1.59
C ARG A 226 25.88 13.23 2.76
N ILE A 227 26.04 11.91 2.55
CA ILE A 227 26.53 10.99 3.58
C ILE A 227 27.94 11.39 4.05
N GLN A 228 28.85 11.72 3.12
CA GLN A 228 30.22 12.17 3.46
C GLN A 228 30.21 13.47 4.26
N GLU A 229 29.39 14.45 3.88
CA GLU A 229 29.22 15.72 4.59
C GLU A 229 28.70 15.48 6.00
N ASP A 230 27.69 14.62 6.19
CA ASP A 230 27.13 14.30 7.50
C ASP A 230 28.16 13.59 8.41
N ILE A 231 28.94 12.66 7.86
CA ILE A 231 30.03 12.01 8.61
C ILE A 231 31.07 13.04 9.05
N ALA A 232 31.48 13.94 8.15
CA ALA A 232 32.44 15.01 8.47
C ALA A 232 31.91 15.98 9.53
N ALA A 233 30.60 16.19 9.57
CA ALA A 233 29.91 16.98 10.59
C ALA A 233 29.65 16.22 11.91
N GLY A 234 30.02 14.94 11.98
CA GLY A 234 29.92 14.11 13.18
C GLY A 234 28.57 13.39 13.33
N TYR A 235 27.70 13.34 12.32
CA TYR A 235 26.46 12.56 12.34
C TYR A 235 26.71 11.07 12.05
N ILE A 236 25.72 10.24 12.38
CA ILE A 236 25.76 8.79 12.14
C ILE A 236 24.78 8.41 11.03
N PRO A 237 25.21 8.23 9.78
CA PRO A 237 24.39 7.62 8.75
C PRO A 237 24.04 6.18 9.14
N PHE A 238 22.73 5.82 9.03
CA PHE A 238 22.34 4.46 9.40
C PHE A 238 21.44 3.78 8.37
N MET A 239 20.67 4.52 7.57
CA MET A 239 19.73 3.92 6.62
C MET A 239 19.56 4.78 5.37
N VAL A 240 19.50 4.12 4.22
CA VAL A 240 19.02 4.67 2.95
C VAL A 240 17.71 3.95 2.60
N ILE A 241 16.66 4.70 2.28
CA ILE A 241 15.37 4.18 1.82
C ILE A 241 15.28 4.43 0.32
N ALA A 242 15.42 3.36 -0.46
CA ALA A 242 15.23 3.34 -1.91
C ALA A 242 13.78 3.02 -2.27
N ASN A 243 13.30 3.48 -3.43
CA ASN A 243 11.94 3.28 -3.88
C ASN A 243 11.88 2.25 -5.02
N ALA A 244 11.05 1.24 -4.86
CA ALA A 244 10.56 0.44 -5.97
C ALA A 244 9.17 0.95 -6.36
N GLY A 245 9.14 1.95 -7.23
CA GLY A 245 7.96 2.69 -7.62
C GLY A 245 7.69 3.90 -6.72
N THR A 246 8.18 5.09 -7.11
CA THR A 246 7.90 6.35 -6.42
C THR A 246 6.42 6.70 -6.48
N VAL A 247 5.89 7.33 -5.42
CA VAL A 247 4.44 7.59 -5.32
C VAL A 247 3.91 8.51 -6.41
N ASN A 248 4.69 9.49 -6.87
CA ASN A 248 4.23 10.47 -7.86
C ASN A 248 4.40 9.97 -9.30
N THR A 249 5.55 9.41 -9.65
CA THR A 249 5.94 9.12 -11.03
C THR A 249 6.05 7.64 -11.35
N GLY A 250 6.09 6.76 -10.34
CA GLY A 250 6.27 5.32 -10.52
C GLY A 250 7.69 4.94 -10.91
N ALA A 251 8.69 5.80 -10.66
CA ALA A 251 10.10 5.55 -10.94
C ALA A 251 10.70 4.52 -9.98
N PHE A 252 11.79 3.88 -10.40
CA PHE A 252 12.53 2.88 -9.62
C PHE A 252 13.97 3.35 -9.46
N ASP A 253 14.44 3.36 -8.21
CA ASP A 253 15.83 3.73 -7.91
C ASP A 253 16.83 2.68 -8.45
N ASP A 254 18.07 3.07 -8.67
CA ASP A 254 19.15 2.15 -9.01
C ASP A 254 19.62 1.42 -7.74
N PHE A 255 19.09 0.20 -7.56
CA PHE A 255 19.34 -0.58 -6.35
C PHE A 255 20.80 -1.02 -6.21
N GLU A 256 21.54 -1.20 -7.32
CA GLU A 256 22.96 -1.55 -7.30
C GLU A 256 23.79 -0.35 -6.82
N ALA A 257 23.57 0.82 -7.41
CA ALA A 257 24.25 2.03 -7.00
C ALA A 257 23.98 2.42 -5.54
N VAL A 258 22.71 2.27 -5.09
CA VAL A 258 22.35 2.52 -3.68
C VAL A 258 23.01 1.49 -2.76
N ARG A 259 23.08 0.20 -3.16
CA ARG A 259 23.74 -0.85 -2.37
C ARG A 259 25.23 -0.55 -2.19
N ASP A 260 25.94 -0.21 -3.26
CA ASP A 260 27.35 0.11 -3.22
C ASP A 260 27.64 1.26 -2.24
N ILE A 261 26.80 2.30 -2.24
CA ILE A 261 26.91 3.41 -1.29
C ILE A 261 26.63 2.93 0.15
N CYS A 262 25.60 2.13 0.34
CA CYS A 262 25.29 1.60 1.67
C CYS A 262 26.43 0.72 2.22
N ASP A 263 27.08 -0.09 1.38
CA ASP A 263 28.22 -0.92 1.77
C ASP A 263 29.45 -0.06 2.12
N GLU A 264 29.71 1.01 1.36
CA GLU A 264 30.84 1.92 1.61
C GLU A 264 30.71 2.63 2.98
N PHE A 265 29.48 2.98 3.38
CA PHE A 265 29.23 3.77 4.60
C PHE A 265 28.57 2.99 5.74
N ASP A 266 28.47 1.67 5.64
CA ASP A 266 27.82 0.82 6.64
C ASP A 266 26.39 1.31 6.96
N CYS A 267 25.60 1.58 5.93
CA CYS A 267 24.20 1.94 6.02
C CYS A 267 23.28 0.74 5.72
N TRP A 268 22.15 0.67 6.40
CA TRP A 268 21.08 -0.26 6.09
C TRP A 268 20.36 0.18 4.82
N MET A 269 20.20 -0.70 3.85
CA MET A 269 19.38 -0.46 2.66
C MET A 269 17.98 -1.00 2.86
N HIS A 270 17.00 -0.13 2.95
CA HIS A 270 15.57 -0.47 2.96
C HIS A 270 14.95 -0.15 1.61
N ILE A 271 14.10 -1.03 1.08
CA ILE A 271 13.31 -0.75 -0.12
C ILE A 271 11.85 -0.55 0.27
N ASP A 272 11.33 0.66 0.02
CA ASP A 272 9.90 0.91 -0.07
C ASP A 272 9.41 0.40 -1.44
N GLY A 273 8.86 -0.81 -1.43
CA GLY A 273 8.29 -1.46 -2.59
C GLY A 273 6.78 -1.58 -2.53
N ALA A 274 6.10 -0.65 -1.85
CA ALA A 274 4.68 -0.70 -1.51
C ALA A 274 3.79 -1.26 -2.63
N PHE A 275 4.01 -0.85 -3.87
CA PHE A 275 3.34 -1.43 -5.03
C PHE A 275 4.33 -1.98 -6.07
N GLY A 276 5.46 -1.29 -6.27
CA GLY A 276 6.38 -1.58 -7.34
C GLY A 276 7.20 -2.86 -7.14
N ALA A 277 7.36 -3.36 -5.91
CA ALA A 277 8.01 -4.65 -5.69
C ALA A 277 7.38 -5.77 -6.54
N TRP A 278 6.07 -5.68 -6.79
CA TRP A 278 5.33 -6.68 -7.58
C TRP A 278 5.62 -6.64 -9.09
N MET A 279 6.37 -5.65 -9.58
CA MET A 279 6.92 -5.72 -10.95
C MET A 279 7.86 -6.93 -11.12
N LYS A 280 8.36 -7.51 -10.03
CA LYS A 280 9.17 -8.73 -10.02
C LYS A 280 8.53 -9.92 -10.72
N ILE A 281 7.21 -9.99 -10.70
CA ILE A 281 6.44 -11.07 -11.34
C ILE A 281 5.81 -10.67 -12.68
N ALA A 282 6.01 -9.42 -13.11
CA ALA A 282 5.51 -8.94 -14.41
C ALA A 282 6.35 -9.48 -15.58
N ASP A 283 5.79 -9.39 -16.80
CA ASP A 283 6.55 -9.66 -18.02
C ASP A 283 7.60 -8.57 -18.27
N GLN A 284 8.61 -8.90 -19.10
CA GLN A 284 9.52 -7.89 -19.63
C GLN A 284 8.77 -6.82 -20.45
N PRO A 285 9.18 -5.56 -20.42
CA PRO A 285 10.38 -5.03 -19.74
C PRO A 285 10.20 -4.68 -18.26
N TYR A 286 8.99 -4.79 -17.72
CA TYR A 286 8.65 -4.29 -16.38
C TYR A 286 9.36 -5.06 -15.25
N GLN A 287 9.55 -6.36 -15.43
CA GLN A 287 10.31 -7.18 -14.46
C GLN A 287 11.72 -6.63 -14.22
N GLN A 288 12.37 -6.07 -15.26
CA GLN A 288 13.70 -5.53 -15.15
C GLN A 288 13.82 -4.34 -14.18
N LEU A 289 12.71 -3.62 -13.93
CA LEU A 289 12.67 -2.53 -12.96
C LEU A 289 13.02 -2.97 -11.53
N THR A 290 12.91 -4.26 -11.23
CA THR A 290 13.21 -4.85 -9.91
C THR A 290 14.56 -5.57 -9.86
N GLN A 291 15.43 -5.38 -10.87
CA GLN A 291 16.77 -5.96 -10.87
C GLN A 291 17.54 -5.50 -9.64
N ASN A 292 18.29 -6.39 -9.02
CA ASN A 292 19.11 -6.15 -7.82
C ASN A 292 18.33 -5.75 -6.54
N MET A 293 16.99 -5.76 -6.56
CA MET A 293 16.16 -5.47 -5.38
C MET A 293 16.45 -6.44 -4.22
N SER A 294 16.83 -7.69 -4.53
CA SER A 294 17.22 -8.70 -3.54
C SER A 294 18.51 -8.38 -2.77
N MET A 295 19.27 -7.35 -3.14
CA MET A 295 20.46 -6.91 -2.41
C MET A 295 20.15 -6.11 -1.14
N ALA A 296 18.91 -5.68 -0.96
CA ALA A 296 18.49 -4.89 0.20
C ALA A 296 18.57 -5.69 1.52
N ASP A 297 18.77 -4.96 2.62
CA ASP A 297 18.69 -5.53 3.98
C ASP A 297 17.24 -5.77 4.40
N SER A 298 16.30 -4.97 3.86
CA SER A 298 14.86 -5.15 4.08
C SER A 298 14.03 -4.60 2.93
N ILE A 299 12.86 -5.18 2.75
CA ILE A 299 11.86 -4.72 1.77
C ILE A 299 10.47 -4.73 2.39
N ALA A 300 9.72 -3.65 2.17
CA ALA A 300 8.31 -3.53 2.50
C ALA A 300 7.46 -3.51 1.23
N PHE A 301 6.33 -4.21 1.23
CA PHE A 301 5.43 -4.30 0.08
C PHE A 301 3.99 -4.61 0.50
N ASP A 302 3.01 -4.23 -0.35
CA ASP A 302 1.60 -4.40 -0.06
C ASP A 302 0.93 -5.39 -1.01
N PHE A 303 0.26 -6.40 -0.44
CA PHE A 303 -0.61 -7.29 -1.19
C PHE A 303 -1.93 -6.59 -1.58
N HIS A 304 -2.40 -5.67 -0.74
CA HIS A 304 -3.64 -4.95 -0.98
C HIS A 304 -3.57 -3.91 -2.10
N LYS A 305 -2.40 -3.73 -2.74
CA LYS A 305 -2.22 -2.89 -3.94
C LYS A 305 -2.23 -3.75 -5.21
N LEU A 306 -1.08 -4.05 -5.79
CA LEU A 306 -0.98 -4.76 -7.07
C LEU A 306 -1.17 -6.28 -7.01
N MET A 307 -1.35 -6.88 -5.82
CA MET A 307 -1.84 -8.25 -5.71
C MET A 307 -3.34 -8.35 -5.52
N TYR A 308 -4.01 -7.21 -5.54
CA TYR A 308 -5.47 -7.10 -5.50
C TYR A 308 -6.13 -7.83 -4.32
N VAL A 309 -5.41 -7.98 -3.20
CA VAL A 309 -5.94 -8.54 -1.95
C VAL A 309 -6.76 -7.46 -1.23
N GLN A 310 -7.83 -7.85 -0.55
CA GLN A 310 -8.61 -6.91 0.27
C GLN A 310 -7.78 -6.28 1.38
N TYR A 311 -8.08 -5.02 1.69
CA TYR A 311 -7.51 -4.29 2.82
C TYR A 311 -7.78 -4.99 4.16
N ASP A 312 -6.86 -4.91 5.13
CA ASP A 312 -5.49 -4.47 4.99
C ASP A 312 -4.54 -5.68 4.87
N CYS A 313 -3.49 -5.58 4.07
CA CYS A 313 -2.50 -6.66 3.95
C CYS A 313 -1.22 -6.13 3.29
N GLY A 314 -0.20 -5.89 4.09
CA GLY A 314 1.17 -5.62 3.67
C GLY A 314 2.13 -6.65 4.24
N ALA A 315 3.42 -6.53 3.95
CA ALA A 315 4.46 -7.39 4.50
C ALA A 315 5.81 -6.67 4.62
N LEU A 316 6.63 -7.23 5.48
CA LEU A 316 8.04 -6.87 5.65
C LEU A 316 8.89 -8.13 5.55
N LEU A 317 9.98 -8.06 4.78
CA LEU A 317 11.07 -9.03 4.83
C LEU A 317 12.32 -8.33 5.36
N ILE A 318 13.04 -8.99 6.25
CA ILE A 318 14.33 -8.54 6.80
C ILE A 318 15.34 -9.67 6.65
N ARG A 319 16.44 -9.41 5.95
CA ARG A 319 17.48 -10.38 5.59
C ARG A 319 18.03 -11.15 6.80
N ASP A 320 18.26 -10.46 7.91
CA ASP A 320 18.70 -11.04 9.19
C ASP A 320 17.49 -11.27 10.12
N GLY A 321 16.75 -12.35 9.88
CA GLY A 321 15.55 -12.70 10.64
C GLY A 321 15.82 -12.97 12.11
N ALA A 322 16.99 -13.52 12.44
CA ALA A 322 17.39 -13.76 13.82
C ALA A 322 17.59 -12.43 14.58
N PHE A 323 18.18 -11.44 13.92
CA PHE A 323 18.33 -10.11 14.51
C PHE A 323 16.98 -9.38 14.64
N GLN A 324 16.09 -9.50 13.65
CA GLN A 324 14.72 -8.98 13.75
C GLN A 324 14.03 -9.54 15.00
N GLN A 325 14.12 -10.84 15.23
CA GLN A 325 13.55 -11.48 16.41
C GLN A 325 14.17 -10.94 17.72
N GLN A 326 15.48 -10.72 17.77
CA GLN A 326 16.13 -10.11 18.95
C GLN A 326 15.57 -8.69 19.26
N VAL A 327 15.28 -7.92 18.22
CA VAL A 327 14.74 -6.56 18.37
C VAL A 327 13.35 -6.60 19.01
N PHE A 328 12.46 -7.47 18.56
CA PHE A 328 11.05 -7.41 18.95
C PHE A 328 10.65 -8.42 20.02
N SER A 329 11.37 -9.54 20.18
CA SER A 329 10.95 -10.57 21.11
C SER A 329 10.99 -10.08 22.57
N ILE A 330 9.84 -10.20 23.23
CA ILE A 330 9.64 -9.98 24.65
C ILE A 330 8.66 -11.07 25.13
N ARG A 331 9.14 -11.99 25.97
CA ARG A 331 8.31 -13.10 26.48
C ARG A 331 8.15 -13.02 27.99
N PRO A 332 7.16 -12.28 28.49
CA PRO A 332 6.81 -12.28 29.90
C PRO A 332 6.23 -13.63 30.32
N ASN A 333 6.16 -13.87 31.64
CA ASN A 333 5.77 -15.17 32.21
C ASN A 333 4.42 -15.71 31.69
N TYR A 334 3.44 -14.83 31.42
CA TYR A 334 2.13 -15.25 30.91
C TYR A 334 2.16 -15.68 29.42
N LEU A 335 3.25 -15.39 28.72
CA LEU A 335 3.52 -15.84 27.34
C LEU A 335 4.59 -16.96 27.28
N ALA A 336 4.91 -17.56 28.43
CA ALA A 336 5.87 -18.66 28.47
C ALA A 336 5.38 -19.82 27.58
N THR A 337 6.26 -20.26 26.67
CA THR A 337 5.99 -21.41 25.82
C THR A 337 6.43 -22.70 26.53
N HIS A 338 5.60 -23.73 26.43
CA HIS A 338 5.95 -25.04 26.93
C HIS A 338 6.44 -25.97 25.79
N GLY A 339 6.56 -25.44 24.57
CA GLY A 339 6.99 -26.19 23.39
C GLY A 339 6.01 -27.26 22.92
N LYS A 340 4.83 -27.38 23.52
CA LYS A 340 3.85 -28.46 23.27
C LYS A 340 2.43 -27.90 23.22
N ALA A 341 1.56 -28.62 22.50
CA ALA A 341 0.16 -28.30 22.33
C ALA A 341 -0.03 -26.84 21.83
N LEU A 342 -1.14 -26.21 22.13
CA LEU A 342 -1.47 -24.84 21.65
C LEU A 342 -0.39 -23.81 22.03
N ALA A 343 0.32 -23.95 23.12
CA ALA A 343 1.40 -23.06 23.56
C ALA A 343 2.74 -23.29 22.81
N GLY A 344 2.80 -24.25 21.86
CA GLY A 344 3.94 -24.48 20.95
C GLY A 344 3.93 -23.53 19.75
N GLY A 345 4.41 -24.04 18.61
CA GLY A 345 4.33 -23.34 17.32
C GLY A 345 5.35 -22.21 17.14
N ASP A 346 6.51 -22.31 17.81
CA ASP A 346 7.61 -21.34 17.60
C ASP A 346 8.19 -21.39 16.16
N PRO A 347 8.71 -20.26 15.64
CA PRO A 347 8.68 -18.90 16.23
C PRO A 347 7.31 -18.24 16.09
N TRP A 348 6.95 -17.36 17.03
CA TRP A 348 5.70 -16.61 17.00
C TRP A 348 5.86 -15.29 16.27
N PHE A 349 4.85 -14.86 15.50
CA PHE A 349 4.93 -13.62 14.73
C PHE A 349 4.96 -12.35 15.59
N CYS A 350 4.43 -12.38 16.81
CA CYS A 350 4.60 -11.29 17.75
C CYS A 350 6.06 -11.03 18.16
N ASP A 351 6.96 -11.97 17.90
CA ASP A 351 8.40 -11.80 18.11
C ASP A 351 9.11 -11.08 16.96
N TYR A 352 8.41 -10.79 15.86
CA TYR A 352 8.96 -10.14 14.67
C TYR A 352 8.45 -8.72 14.46
N GLY A 353 7.54 -8.22 15.31
CA GLY A 353 6.97 -6.89 15.22
C GLY A 353 6.28 -6.43 16.50
N LEU A 354 5.52 -5.35 16.45
CA LEU A 354 4.90 -4.71 17.61
C LEU A 354 3.55 -5.33 18.00
N GLU A 355 2.84 -5.96 17.04
CA GLU A 355 1.48 -6.43 17.26
C GLU A 355 1.49 -7.79 18.01
N LEU A 356 0.87 -7.82 19.18
CA LEU A 356 0.61 -9.09 19.90
C LEU A 356 -0.66 -9.78 19.37
N SER A 357 -1.74 -9.04 19.22
CA SER A 357 -2.98 -9.51 18.60
C SER A 357 -2.97 -9.16 17.11
N ARG A 358 -3.04 -10.19 16.27
CA ARG A 358 -2.91 -10.05 14.80
C ARG A 358 -4.02 -10.81 14.10
N SER A 359 -4.65 -10.18 13.10
CA SER A 359 -5.64 -10.84 12.25
C SER A 359 -4.98 -11.85 11.30
N PHE A 360 -5.77 -12.78 10.78
CA PHE A 360 -5.32 -13.81 9.84
C PHE A 360 -5.19 -13.25 8.40
N ARG A 361 -4.35 -12.23 8.19
CA ARG A 361 -4.11 -11.57 6.89
C ARG A 361 -3.63 -12.57 5.83
N ALA A 362 -2.84 -13.57 6.23
CA ALA A 362 -2.23 -14.53 5.32
C ALA A 362 -3.23 -15.38 4.53
N LEU A 363 -4.43 -15.64 5.07
CA LEU A 363 -5.42 -16.46 4.38
C LEU A 363 -5.88 -15.81 3.07
N LYS A 364 -6.02 -14.49 3.05
CA LYS A 364 -6.38 -13.71 1.86
C LYS A 364 -5.33 -13.87 0.74
N VAL A 365 -4.06 -13.79 1.10
CA VAL A 365 -2.94 -14.00 0.17
C VAL A 365 -2.91 -15.44 -0.32
N TRP A 366 -3.04 -16.40 0.60
CA TRP A 366 -3.04 -17.83 0.28
C TRP A 366 -4.13 -18.20 -0.72
N PHE A 367 -5.39 -17.76 -0.49
CA PHE A 367 -6.49 -17.95 -1.45
C PHE A 367 -6.17 -17.34 -2.81
N THR A 368 -5.66 -16.11 -2.82
CA THR A 368 -5.31 -15.41 -4.05
C THR A 368 -4.25 -16.16 -4.85
N PHE A 369 -3.13 -16.51 -4.19
CA PHE A 369 -2.00 -17.17 -4.86
C PHE A 369 -2.33 -18.61 -5.28
N LYS A 370 -3.05 -19.36 -4.45
CA LYS A 370 -3.49 -20.74 -4.79
C LYS A 370 -4.49 -20.76 -5.92
N THR A 371 -5.36 -19.76 -6.03
CA THR A 371 -6.40 -19.71 -7.07
C THR A 371 -5.85 -19.22 -8.40
N TYR A 372 -5.03 -18.17 -8.40
CA TYR A 372 -4.58 -17.56 -9.65
C TYR A 372 -3.18 -17.99 -10.08
N GLY A 373 -2.32 -18.33 -9.14
CA GLY A 373 -0.89 -18.53 -9.38
C GLY A 373 -0.16 -17.23 -9.69
N ILE A 374 1.16 -17.24 -9.49
CA ILE A 374 2.01 -16.06 -9.66
C ILE A 374 2.07 -15.59 -11.11
N GLU A 375 2.07 -16.51 -12.08
CA GLU A 375 2.12 -16.16 -13.49
C GLU A 375 0.88 -15.35 -13.94
N LYS A 376 -0.33 -15.75 -13.52
CA LYS A 376 -1.56 -15.02 -13.86
C LYS A 376 -1.62 -13.65 -13.18
N LEU A 377 -1.16 -13.56 -11.94
CA LEU A 377 -1.06 -12.28 -11.23
C LEU A 377 -0.03 -11.37 -11.91
N GLY A 378 1.11 -11.91 -12.33
CA GLY A 378 2.12 -11.17 -13.10
C GLY A 378 1.59 -10.60 -14.41
N LYS A 379 0.77 -11.38 -15.15
CA LYS A 379 0.08 -10.88 -16.35
C LYS A 379 -0.87 -9.73 -16.05
N ALA A 380 -1.59 -9.76 -14.91
CA ALA A 380 -2.45 -8.66 -14.50
C ALA A 380 -1.66 -7.39 -14.17
N VAL A 381 -0.52 -7.52 -13.48
CA VAL A 381 0.41 -6.40 -13.23
C VAL A 381 0.96 -5.84 -14.55
N THR A 382 1.37 -6.71 -15.46
CA THR A 382 1.84 -6.34 -16.81
C THR A 382 0.78 -5.55 -17.55
N GLU A 383 -0.48 -5.98 -17.49
CA GLU A 383 -1.57 -5.30 -18.19
C GLU A 383 -1.84 -3.90 -17.62
N ASN A 384 -1.75 -3.70 -16.30
CA ASN A 384 -1.82 -2.37 -15.72
C ASN A 384 -0.73 -1.43 -16.27
N CYS A 385 0.50 -1.93 -16.42
CA CYS A 385 1.59 -1.15 -17.03
C CYS A 385 1.35 -0.88 -18.53
N ARG A 386 0.83 -1.85 -19.27
CA ARG A 386 0.48 -1.68 -20.70
C ARG A 386 -0.60 -0.63 -20.89
N LEU A 387 -1.61 -0.62 -20.01
CA LEU A 387 -2.67 0.38 -20.05
C LEU A 387 -2.15 1.78 -19.70
N ALA A 388 -1.20 1.90 -18.75
CA ALA A 388 -0.53 3.18 -18.49
C ALA A 388 0.27 3.66 -19.70
N ALA A 389 1.03 2.77 -20.33
CA ALA A 389 1.75 3.10 -21.57
C ALA A 389 0.79 3.45 -22.72
N TYR A 390 -0.39 2.82 -22.79
CA TYR A 390 -1.42 3.13 -23.77
C TYR A 390 -2.00 4.52 -23.55
N LEU A 391 -2.40 4.86 -22.31
CA LEU A 391 -2.84 6.22 -21.97
C LEU A 391 -1.76 7.25 -22.32
N GLY A 392 -0.50 6.98 -22.00
CA GLY A 392 0.63 7.84 -22.38
C GLY A 392 0.76 8.08 -23.88
N LYS A 393 0.45 7.08 -24.72
CA LYS A 393 0.40 7.23 -26.19
C LYS A 393 -0.76 8.12 -26.64
N LEU A 394 -1.92 8.03 -25.99
CA LEU A 394 -3.07 8.89 -26.30
C LEU A 394 -2.80 10.34 -25.88
N ILE A 395 -2.21 10.56 -24.69
CA ILE A 395 -1.79 11.89 -24.24
C ILE A 395 -0.81 12.54 -25.24
N LYS A 396 0.19 11.80 -25.73
CA LYS A 396 1.13 12.32 -26.76
C LYS A 396 0.48 12.70 -28.09
N LYS A 397 -0.70 12.18 -28.39
CA LYS A 397 -1.48 12.50 -29.59
C LYS A 397 -2.51 13.60 -29.37
N SER A 398 -2.76 13.96 -28.11
CA SER A 398 -3.71 15.00 -27.74
C SER A 398 -3.16 16.37 -28.10
N GLU A 399 -4.03 17.26 -28.58
CA GLU A 399 -3.72 18.70 -28.77
C GLU A 399 -3.75 19.44 -27.44
N HIS A 400 -4.46 18.92 -26.43
CA HIS A 400 -4.71 19.59 -25.17
C HIS A 400 -3.73 19.21 -24.05
N PHE A 401 -3.15 18.00 -24.11
CA PHE A 401 -2.33 17.47 -23.03
C PHE A 401 -0.92 17.07 -23.48
N MET A 402 0.03 17.16 -22.55
CA MET A 402 1.38 16.65 -22.69
C MET A 402 1.81 15.86 -21.46
N LEU A 403 2.63 14.84 -21.66
CA LEU A 403 3.21 14.09 -20.54
C LEU A 403 4.19 14.98 -19.76
N SER A 404 4.12 14.92 -18.42
CA SER A 404 5.17 15.45 -17.55
C SER A 404 6.33 14.47 -17.47
N ASN A 405 6.01 13.16 -17.30
CA ASN A 405 6.99 12.08 -17.35
C ASN A 405 6.45 10.92 -18.18
N PRO A 406 7.30 10.24 -18.95
CA PRO A 406 6.88 9.01 -19.63
C PRO A 406 6.58 7.92 -18.61
N PRO A 407 5.52 7.10 -18.82
CA PRO A 407 5.22 5.99 -17.91
C PRO A 407 6.30 4.91 -18.01
N VAL A 408 6.95 4.59 -16.89
CA VAL A 408 7.90 3.47 -16.76
C VAL A 408 7.24 2.23 -16.15
N SER A 409 6.15 2.42 -15.39
CA SER A 409 5.37 1.36 -14.75
C SER A 409 3.86 1.60 -14.96
N ASN A 410 3.05 1.41 -13.96
CA ASN A 410 1.60 1.60 -13.98
C ASN A 410 1.14 3.03 -13.64
N ILE A 411 2.07 3.99 -13.52
CA ILE A 411 1.80 5.40 -13.19
C ILE A 411 2.30 6.31 -14.31
N LEU A 412 1.55 7.38 -14.58
CA LEU A 412 1.97 8.49 -15.44
C LEU A 412 1.39 9.81 -14.94
N THR A 413 2.06 10.91 -15.33
CA THR A 413 1.63 12.26 -15.06
C THR A 413 1.57 13.10 -16.33
N PHE A 414 0.59 13.99 -16.42
CA PHE A 414 0.39 14.84 -17.58
C PHE A 414 -0.26 16.17 -17.18
N LYS A 415 -0.11 17.18 -18.04
CA LYS A 415 -0.64 18.54 -17.86
C LYS A 415 -1.13 19.10 -19.19
N LEU A 416 -1.70 20.29 -19.17
CA LEU A 416 -2.07 21.00 -20.41
C LEU A 416 -0.83 21.30 -21.27
N SER A 417 -0.99 21.23 -22.60
CA SER A 417 0.10 21.35 -23.58
C SER A 417 0.43 22.81 -23.96
N HIS A 418 -0.54 23.74 -23.92
CA HIS A 418 -0.45 25.02 -24.62
C HIS A 418 -0.83 26.22 -23.77
N HIS A 419 -0.29 26.38 -22.54
CA HIS A 419 -0.58 27.58 -21.78
C HIS A 419 0.67 28.20 -21.19
N SER A 420 0.82 29.50 -21.47
CA SER A 420 1.89 30.36 -20.96
C SER A 420 1.76 30.66 -19.45
N SER A 421 0.59 30.43 -18.84
CA SER A 421 0.33 30.67 -17.42
C SER A 421 0.29 29.38 -16.62
N ILE A 422 1.15 29.30 -15.60
CA ILE A 422 1.16 28.22 -14.62
C ILE A 422 -0.17 28.18 -13.86
N ASP A 423 -0.70 29.35 -13.48
CA ASP A 423 -1.94 29.45 -12.72
C ASP A 423 -3.12 28.90 -13.52
N PHE A 424 -3.22 29.22 -14.81
CA PHE A 424 -4.26 28.66 -15.67
C PHE A 424 -4.16 27.13 -15.77
N ASN A 425 -2.96 26.59 -16.01
CA ASN A 425 -2.76 25.14 -16.03
C ASN A 425 -3.21 24.50 -14.71
N ASN A 426 -2.81 25.08 -13.58
CA ASN A 426 -3.07 24.52 -12.27
C ASN A 426 -4.56 24.52 -11.97
N GLN A 427 -5.24 25.63 -12.21
CA GLN A 427 -6.69 25.77 -12.05
C GLN A 427 -7.43 24.79 -12.97
N THR A 428 -7.12 24.77 -14.26
CA THR A 428 -7.84 23.92 -15.23
C THR A 428 -7.61 22.43 -14.94
N CYS A 429 -6.40 21.99 -14.55
CA CYS A 429 -6.17 20.61 -14.15
C CYS A 429 -7.00 20.21 -12.92
N GLU A 430 -7.14 21.11 -11.94
CA GLU A 430 -7.95 20.89 -10.75
C GLU A 430 -9.44 20.79 -11.09
N GLU A 431 -9.95 21.70 -11.92
CA GLU A 431 -11.34 21.72 -12.37
C GLU A 431 -11.70 20.48 -13.18
N ILE A 432 -10.85 20.06 -14.13
CA ILE A 432 -11.05 18.83 -14.92
C ILE A 432 -11.15 17.59 -14.00
N VAL A 433 -10.22 17.44 -13.07
CA VAL A 433 -10.22 16.29 -12.14
C VAL A 433 -11.45 16.32 -11.24
N THR A 434 -11.81 17.49 -10.71
CA THR A 434 -13.00 17.69 -9.88
C THR A 434 -14.27 17.36 -10.65
N ARG A 435 -14.39 17.83 -11.88
CA ARG A 435 -15.57 17.59 -12.72
C ARG A 435 -15.76 16.10 -13.03
N LEU A 436 -14.68 15.40 -13.42
CA LEU A 436 -14.75 13.95 -13.68
C LEU A 436 -15.20 13.15 -12.45
N GLN A 437 -14.80 13.59 -11.25
CA GLN A 437 -15.21 12.95 -10.00
C GLN A 437 -16.69 13.24 -9.69
N LEU A 438 -17.13 14.49 -9.79
CA LEU A 438 -18.51 14.89 -9.51
C LEU A 438 -19.52 14.32 -10.51
N ASP A 439 -19.11 14.16 -11.77
CA ASP A 439 -19.92 13.50 -12.79
C ASP A 439 -19.89 11.96 -12.67
N GLY A 440 -19.17 11.40 -11.69
CA GLY A 440 -19.06 9.95 -11.46
C GLY A 440 -18.33 9.19 -12.57
N GLU A 441 -17.63 9.88 -13.45
CA GLU A 441 -17.06 9.32 -14.69
C GLU A 441 -15.70 8.65 -14.48
N ALA A 442 -14.82 9.32 -13.73
CA ALA A 442 -13.48 8.81 -13.39
C ALA A 442 -12.90 9.51 -12.17
N VAL A 443 -11.96 8.85 -11.50
CA VAL A 443 -11.18 9.44 -10.40
C VAL A 443 -9.72 9.46 -10.78
N PHE A 444 -9.15 10.66 -10.84
CA PHE A 444 -7.71 10.91 -10.91
C PHE A 444 -7.22 11.57 -9.62
N SER A 445 -5.92 11.56 -9.38
CA SER A 445 -5.29 12.38 -8.36
C SER A 445 -4.48 13.50 -9.00
N LEU A 446 -4.17 14.53 -8.22
CA LEU A 446 -3.27 15.59 -8.60
C LEU A 446 -1.95 15.44 -7.84
N THR A 447 -0.85 15.88 -8.46
CA THR A 447 0.45 16.02 -7.81
C THR A 447 1.18 17.23 -8.40
N ARG A 448 2.36 17.57 -7.84
CA ARG A 448 3.16 18.67 -8.35
C ARG A 448 4.38 18.14 -9.12
N SER A 449 4.68 18.82 -10.23
CA SER A 449 5.93 18.67 -10.99
C SER A 449 6.53 20.08 -11.16
N GLY A 450 7.47 20.43 -10.31
CA GLY A 450 7.91 21.80 -10.14
C GLY A 450 6.77 22.71 -9.69
N GLU A 451 6.53 23.81 -10.40
CA GLU A 451 5.44 24.76 -10.12
C GLU A 451 4.08 24.32 -10.69
N TYR A 452 4.05 23.31 -11.58
CA TYR A 452 2.84 22.82 -12.21
C TYR A 452 2.09 21.83 -11.33
N LEU A 453 0.78 22.01 -11.22
CA LEU A 453 -0.14 20.96 -10.80
C LEU A 453 -0.39 20.05 -12.01
N VAL A 454 -0.18 18.77 -11.84
CA VAL A 454 -0.29 17.77 -12.92
C VAL A 454 -1.31 16.70 -12.56
N ILE A 455 -2.05 16.24 -13.56
CA ILE A 455 -2.97 15.12 -13.42
C ILE A 455 -2.14 13.83 -13.36
N ARG A 456 -2.42 13.01 -12.36
CA ARG A 456 -1.74 11.75 -12.12
C ARG A 456 -2.70 10.59 -12.25
N ALA A 457 -2.37 9.63 -13.09
CA ALA A 457 -3.08 8.37 -13.26
C ALA A 457 -2.25 7.22 -12.71
N SER A 458 -2.83 6.43 -11.80
CA SER A 458 -2.27 5.18 -11.30
C SER A 458 -3.19 4.03 -11.67
N ILE A 459 -2.75 3.18 -12.59
CA ILE A 459 -3.55 2.04 -13.06
C ILE A 459 -3.22 0.83 -12.20
N THR A 460 -4.06 0.55 -11.21
CA THR A 460 -3.89 -0.52 -10.21
C THR A 460 -5.05 -1.51 -10.20
N ASN A 461 -5.95 -1.41 -11.16
CA ASN A 461 -7.17 -2.19 -11.19
C ASN A 461 -7.11 -3.28 -12.29
N HIS A 462 -7.22 -4.53 -11.89
CA HIS A 462 -7.27 -5.67 -12.82
C HIS A 462 -8.55 -5.71 -13.68
N ARG A 463 -9.54 -4.88 -13.38
CA ARG A 463 -10.80 -4.75 -14.15
C ARG A 463 -10.71 -3.70 -15.25
N THR A 464 -9.74 -2.77 -15.17
CA THR A 464 -9.54 -1.72 -16.18
C THR A 464 -9.27 -2.35 -17.55
N ARG A 465 -9.90 -1.80 -18.59
CA ARG A 465 -9.75 -2.22 -19.99
C ARG A 465 -9.36 -1.02 -20.85
N GLN A 466 -8.90 -1.30 -22.05
CA GLN A 466 -8.57 -0.27 -23.02
C GLN A 466 -9.76 0.69 -23.28
N SER A 467 -10.99 0.16 -23.33
CA SER A 467 -12.20 0.96 -23.49
C SER A 467 -12.43 1.99 -22.36
N ASP A 468 -11.99 1.67 -21.12
CA ASP A 468 -12.05 2.62 -20.02
C ASP A 468 -11.05 3.77 -20.25
N ILE A 469 -9.86 3.45 -20.76
CA ILE A 469 -8.84 4.44 -21.11
C ILE A 469 -9.30 5.32 -22.28
N ASP A 470 -9.91 4.74 -23.30
CA ASP A 470 -10.46 5.47 -24.45
C ASP A 470 -11.55 6.45 -24.00
N PHE A 471 -12.46 5.98 -23.13
CA PHE A 471 -13.53 6.82 -22.57
C PHE A 471 -12.96 8.01 -21.79
N VAL A 472 -12.06 7.78 -20.84
CA VAL A 472 -11.52 8.88 -20.03
C VAL A 472 -10.69 9.85 -20.85
N MET A 473 -9.98 9.39 -21.90
CA MET A 473 -9.24 10.28 -22.77
C MET A 473 -10.15 11.17 -23.60
N GLN A 474 -11.28 10.63 -24.08
CA GLN A 474 -12.32 11.42 -24.76
C GLN A 474 -12.87 12.51 -23.84
N ARG A 475 -13.23 12.15 -22.59
CA ARG A 475 -13.76 13.11 -21.61
C ARG A 475 -12.75 14.18 -21.20
N LEU A 476 -11.49 13.79 -21.00
CA LEU A 476 -10.40 14.72 -20.72
C LEU A 476 -10.26 15.76 -21.84
N ASN A 477 -10.23 15.34 -23.12
CA ASN A 477 -10.12 16.25 -24.25
C ASN A 477 -11.34 17.19 -24.36
N GLN A 478 -12.55 16.64 -24.13
CA GLN A 478 -13.77 17.46 -24.16
C GLN A 478 -13.72 18.54 -23.08
N LEU A 479 -13.44 18.19 -21.83
CA LEU A 479 -13.36 19.15 -20.73
C LEU A 479 -12.24 20.17 -20.96
N ALA A 480 -11.08 19.76 -21.45
CA ALA A 480 -10.01 20.68 -21.78
C ALA A 480 -10.43 21.70 -22.84
N SER A 481 -11.17 21.26 -23.90
CA SER A 481 -11.72 22.18 -24.90
C SER A 481 -12.70 23.19 -24.27
N GLU A 482 -13.63 22.72 -23.42
CA GLU A 482 -14.61 23.58 -22.75
C GLU A 482 -13.91 24.70 -21.94
N TYR A 483 -12.91 24.36 -21.11
CA TYR A 483 -12.19 25.34 -20.30
C TYR A 483 -11.22 26.25 -21.10
N ILE A 484 -10.68 25.77 -22.23
CA ILE A 484 -9.78 26.58 -23.08
C ILE A 484 -10.57 27.56 -23.93
N ASP A 485 -11.74 27.19 -24.43
CA ASP A 485 -12.58 28.02 -25.29
C ASP A 485 -13.33 29.14 -24.50
N GLU A 486 -13.41 29.01 -23.14
CA GLU A 486 -14.00 30.02 -22.26
C GLU A 486 -13.03 31.20 -21.95
N VAL A 487 -11.76 31.13 -22.36
CA VAL A 487 -10.70 32.11 -22.11
C VAL A 487 -10.29 32.82 -23.38
#